data_0f80048f5a66986a3fe1696f2d8981cb
#
_entry.id   0f80048f5a66986a3fe1696f2d8981cb
#
_cell.length_a   1.000
_cell.length_b   1.000
_cell.length_c   1.000
_cell.angle_alpha   90.00
_cell.angle_beta   90.00
_cell.angle_gamma   90.00
#
_symmetry.space_group_name_H-M   'P 1'
#
loop_
_entity.id
_entity.type
_entity.pdbx_description
1 polymer ?
#
loop_
_entity_poly.entity_id
_entity_poly.type
_entity_poly.pdbx_seq_one_letter_code
_entity_poly.pdbx_strand_id
1 'polypeptide(L)'
;MCIRDRYQFVHDTGFVPYDTCLPYEACSAESTEGNCARGGDYTCTPMNTCRTCSTFVEFGGFCSALSTFPNATVAEYGMISGEKEIMAEIYARGPVSAGIDADGLRGYGGGIYTDTPEFEINHIVSIVGWGTADDGTKYWVVRNSWGQYWGEMGFFRIIRGVNSLGIEDEVAWATPGSWTHMNVACYEDGSNCIRKKDYVDPSKPGRLPYGQFHMEN
;
A
#
# COMPACT_ATOMS: atom_id res chain seq x y z
N MET A 1 9.01 -9.99 -9.22
CA MET A 1 7.68 -10.17 -8.58
C MET A 1 6.72 -9.21 -9.25
N CYS A 2 5.71 -9.73 -9.96
CA CYS A 2 4.77 -8.91 -10.73
C CYS A 2 3.78 -8.18 -9.81
N ILE A 3 3.46 -6.91 -10.08
CA ILE A 3 2.48 -6.12 -9.29
C ILE A 3 1.11 -6.79 -9.30
N ARG A 4 0.72 -7.37 -10.45
CA ARG A 4 -0.54 -8.11 -10.62
C ARG A 4 -0.68 -9.22 -9.59
N ASP A 5 0.39 -9.96 -9.31
CA ASP A 5 0.36 -11.12 -8.41
C ASP A 5 -0.04 -10.70 -6.99
N ARG A 6 0.29 -9.47 -6.56
CA ARG A 6 -0.09 -8.93 -5.26
C ARG A 6 -1.58 -8.65 -5.18
N TYR A 7 -2.16 -7.99 -6.20
CA TYR A 7 -3.61 -7.76 -6.23
C TYR A 7 -4.40 -9.05 -6.38
N GLN A 8 -3.88 -9.99 -7.19
CA GLN A 8 -4.44 -11.33 -7.30
C GLN A 8 -4.42 -12.06 -5.96
N PHE A 9 -3.30 -12.01 -5.24
CA PHE A 9 -3.19 -12.63 -3.92
C PHE A 9 -4.23 -12.07 -2.94
N VAL A 10 -4.40 -10.75 -2.88
CA VAL A 10 -5.41 -10.12 -2.01
C VAL A 10 -6.82 -10.52 -2.41
N HIS A 11 -7.11 -10.57 -3.72
CA HIS A 11 -8.40 -11.01 -4.25
C HIS A 11 -8.70 -12.45 -3.87
N ASP A 12 -7.75 -13.38 -4.07
CA ASP A 12 -7.92 -14.82 -3.86
C ASP A 12 -7.93 -15.17 -2.36
N THR A 13 -7.12 -14.47 -1.55
CA THR A 13 -7.11 -14.60 -0.09
C THR A 13 -8.37 -13.98 0.54
N GLY A 14 -8.97 -13.00 -0.14
CA GLY A 14 -10.18 -12.31 0.29
C GLY A 14 -9.96 -11.12 1.23
N PHE A 15 -8.72 -10.78 1.58
CA PHE A 15 -8.38 -9.59 2.35
C PHE A 15 -6.88 -9.26 2.32
N VAL A 16 -6.57 -8.01 2.67
CA VAL A 16 -5.25 -7.57 3.13
C VAL A 16 -5.42 -6.78 4.44
N PRO A 17 -4.67 -7.09 5.51
CA PRO A 17 -4.71 -6.32 6.75
C PRO A 17 -4.22 -4.89 6.52
N TYR A 18 -4.67 -3.93 7.35
CA TYR A 18 -4.06 -2.61 7.38
C TYR A 18 -2.63 -2.70 7.95
N ASP A 19 -1.79 -1.74 7.59
CA ASP A 19 -0.40 -1.66 8.04
C ASP A 19 -0.25 -1.53 9.56
N THR A 20 -1.27 -1.04 10.26
CA THR A 20 -1.35 -1.02 11.72
C THR A 20 -1.37 -2.41 12.36
N CYS A 21 -1.76 -3.44 11.61
CA CYS A 21 -1.75 -4.83 12.05
C CYS A 21 -0.33 -5.39 12.23
N LEU A 22 0.55 -5.03 11.31
CA LEU A 22 1.98 -5.40 11.31
C LEU A 22 2.73 -4.28 10.58
N PRO A 23 3.28 -3.30 11.31
CA PRO A 23 4.03 -2.20 10.70
C PRO A 23 5.21 -2.69 9.87
N TYR A 24 5.53 -1.94 8.82
CA TYR A 24 6.67 -2.25 7.95
C TYR A 24 7.98 -2.20 8.72
N GLU A 25 8.66 -3.32 8.79
CA GLU A 25 9.91 -3.49 9.55
C GLU A 25 11.16 -3.23 8.72
N ALA A 26 11.03 -3.06 7.41
CA ALA A 26 12.13 -2.92 6.44
C ALA A 26 13.15 -4.08 6.49
N CYS A 27 12.66 -5.28 6.76
CA CYS A 27 13.47 -6.49 6.84
C CYS A 27 13.19 -7.45 5.67
N SER A 28 14.24 -8.14 5.23
CA SER A 28 14.15 -9.25 4.29
C SER A 28 14.90 -10.47 4.82
N ALA A 29 14.84 -11.59 4.10
CA ALA A 29 15.57 -12.80 4.47
C ALA A 29 17.11 -12.59 4.49
N GLU A 30 17.59 -11.60 3.70
CA GLU A 30 19.02 -11.26 3.61
C GLU A 30 19.45 -10.17 4.61
N SER A 31 18.51 -9.59 5.37
CA SER A 31 18.83 -8.52 6.33
C SER A 31 19.67 -9.04 7.48
N THR A 32 20.83 -8.42 7.72
CA THR A 32 21.82 -8.85 8.72
C THR A 32 22.05 -7.83 9.81
N GLU A 33 21.41 -6.65 9.76
CA GLU A 33 21.68 -5.52 10.66
C GLU A 33 20.45 -5.09 11.47
N GLY A 34 20.68 -4.43 12.58
CA GLY A 34 19.65 -3.84 13.42
C GLY A 34 18.61 -4.84 13.93
N ASN A 35 17.36 -4.44 13.93
CA ASN A 35 16.23 -5.28 14.35
C ASN A 35 16.00 -6.48 13.44
N CYS A 36 16.54 -6.45 12.24
CA CYS A 36 16.41 -7.51 11.24
C CYS A 36 17.42 -8.63 11.41
N ALA A 37 18.47 -8.46 12.24
CA ALA A 37 19.56 -9.43 12.42
C ALA A 37 19.13 -10.79 13.00
N ARG A 38 17.88 -10.92 13.45
CA ARG A 38 17.34 -12.15 14.06
C ARG A 38 16.64 -13.08 13.07
N GLY A 39 16.62 -12.72 11.79
CA GLY A 39 15.85 -13.44 10.78
C GLY A 39 14.35 -13.35 11.09
N GLY A 40 13.58 -12.59 10.33
CA GLY A 40 12.13 -12.51 10.54
C GLY A 40 11.46 -13.85 10.29
N ASP A 41 10.49 -14.22 11.10
CA ASP A 41 9.56 -15.31 10.75
C ASP A 41 8.47 -14.74 9.83
N TYR A 42 8.58 -15.06 8.54
CA TYR A 42 7.63 -14.64 7.50
C TYR A 42 6.55 -15.70 7.22
N THR A 43 6.44 -16.72 8.06
CA THR A 43 5.38 -17.73 7.93
C THR A 43 4.00 -17.08 8.12
N CYS A 44 3.05 -17.43 7.26
CA CYS A 44 1.67 -16.96 7.36
C CYS A 44 0.97 -17.58 8.59
N THR A 45 1.11 -16.94 9.73
CA THR A 45 0.44 -17.29 10.98
C THR A 45 -0.54 -16.20 11.39
N PRO A 46 -1.51 -16.45 12.27
CA PRO A 46 -2.35 -15.38 12.82
C PRO A 46 -1.54 -14.24 13.45
N MET A 47 -0.43 -14.57 14.11
CA MET A 47 0.47 -13.59 14.73
C MET A 47 1.17 -12.70 13.71
N ASN A 48 1.48 -13.23 12.52
CA ASN A 48 2.10 -12.51 11.42
C ASN A 48 1.07 -11.92 10.44
N THR A 49 -0.21 -12.11 10.71
CA THR A 49 -1.30 -11.47 9.96
C THR A 49 -1.75 -10.19 10.63
N CYS A 50 -2.13 -10.26 11.90
CA CYS A 50 -2.48 -9.08 12.69
C CYS A 50 -2.27 -9.35 14.17
N ARG A 51 -1.51 -8.52 14.84
CA ARG A 51 -1.19 -8.65 16.27
C ARG A 51 -1.34 -7.32 17.01
N THR A 52 -1.62 -7.42 18.29
CA THR A 52 -1.46 -6.34 19.26
C THR A 52 -0.42 -6.74 20.30
N CYS A 53 0.31 -5.77 20.85
CA CYS A 53 1.38 -6.05 21.80
C CYS A 53 1.22 -5.19 23.05
N SER A 54 1.43 -5.80 24.21
CA SER A 54 1.52 -5.13 25.50
C SER A 54 2.97 -4.88 25.87
N THR A 55 3.23 -3.74 26.47
CA THR A 55 4.56 -3.36 26.98
C THR A 55 4.64 -3.38 28.50
N PHE A 56 3.66 -3.96 29.21
CA PHE A 56 3.67 -4.05 30.65
C PHE A 56 4.89 -4.81 31.15
N VAL A 57 5.67 -4.13 31.98
CA VAL A 57 6.96 -4.61 32.50
C VAL A 57 6.80 -5.90 33.31
N GLU A 58 5.70 -6.05 34.02
CA GLU A 58 5.37 -7.24 34.83
C GLU A 58 5.37 -8.54 34.02
N PHE A 59 5.05 -8.43 32.74
CA PHE A 59 4.93 -9.57 31.82
C PHE A 59 6.08 -9.63 30.79
N GLY A 60 7.05 -8.73 30.86
CA GLY A 60 8.17 -8.67 29.92
C GLY A 60 7.78 -8.26 28.49
N GLY A 61 6.56 -7.79 28.30
CA GLY A 61 5.95 -7.56 27.00
C GLY A 61 5.49 -8.87 26.32
N PHE A 62 4.34 -8.83 25.68
CA PHE A 62 3.84 -9.96 24.89
C PHE A 62 2.99 -9.44 23.73
N CYS A 63 2.84 -10.28 22.69
CA CYS A 63 1.94 -10.01 21.58
C CYS A 63 0.86 -11.09 21.50
N SER A 64 -0.34 -10.68 21.08
CA SER A 64 -1.48 -11.57 20.86
C SER A 64 -2.01 -11.40 19.45
N ALA A 65 -2.32 -12.51 18.78
CA ALA A 65 -2.95 -12.49 17.48
C ALA A 65 -4.39 -11.98 17.57
N LEU A 66 -4.80 -11.11 16.67
CA LEU A 66 -6.17 -10.64 16.55
C LEU A 66 -6.95 -11.51 15.55
N SER A 67 -8.10 -12.03 15.97
CA SER A 67 -9.00 -12.77 15.08
C SER A 67 -9.91 -11.86 14.24
N THR A 68 -10.05 -10.61 14.66
CA THR A 68 -10.80 -9.57 13.95
C THR A 68 -9.94 -8.32 13.89
N PHE A 69 -9.71 -7.83 12.68
CA PHE A 69 -8.78 -6.72 12.43
C PHE A 69 -9.21 -5.90 11.23
N PRO A 70 -8.78 -4.61 11.16
CA PRO A 70 -9.05 -3.77 10.00
C PRO A 70 -8.37 -4.35 8.75
N ASN A 71 -9.15 -4.42 7.67
CA ASN A 71 -8.71 -4.97 6.40
C ASN A 71 -9.40 -4.31 5.21
N ALA A 72 -8.84 -4.54 4.02
CA ALA A 72 -9.44 -4.21 2.75
C ALA A 72 -9.48 -5.43 1.83
N THR A 73 -10.37 -5.42 0.86
CA THR A 73 -10.50 -6.46 -0.16
C THR A 73 -10.32 -5.86 -1.56
N VAL A 74 -9.96 -6.68 -2.52
CA VAL A 74 -9.92 -6.35 -3.94
C VAL A 74 -11.13 -6.98 -4.62
N ALA A 75 -11.94 -6.16 -5.32
CA ALA A 75 -13.09 -6.65 -6.10
C ALA A 75 -12.66 -7.07 -7.51
N GLU A 76 -11.85 -6.23 -8.15
CA GLU A 76 -11.35 -6.43 -9.51
C GLU A 76 -9.91 -5.91 -9.61
N TYR A 77 -9.13 -6.47 -10.49
CA TYR A 77 -7.77 -6.03 -10.77
C TYR A 77 -7.38 -6.33 -12.22
N GLY A 78 -6.40 -5.62 -12.73
CA GLY A 78 -5.91 -5.84 -14.08
C GLY A 78 -4.57 -5.17 -14.35
N MET A 79 -4.08 -5.35 -15.56
CA MET A 79 -2.86 -4.74 -16.09
C MET A 79 -3.21 -3.85 -17.26
N ILE A 80 -2.47 -2.77 -17.40
CA ILE A 80 -2.52 -1.82 -18.52
C ILE A 80 -1.11 -1.37 -18.86
N SER A 81 -0.91 -0.79 -20.02
CA SER A 81 0.36 -0.19 -20.43
C SER A 81 0.13 0.98 -21.40
N GLY A 82 1.10 1.88 -21.42
CA GLY A 82 1.11 3.03 -22.31
C GLY A 82 0.32 4.24 -21.81
N GLU A 83 0.74 5.40 -22.26
CA GLU A 83 0.27 6.72 -21.80
C GLU A 83 -1.25 6.84 -21.73
N LYS A 84 -1.95 6.45 -22.80
CA LYS A 84 -3.39 6.70 -22.92
C LYS A 84 -4.22 5.82 -21.97
N GLU A 85 -3.85 4.56 -21.83
CA GLU A 85 -4.56 3.62 -20.98
C GLU A 85 -4.35 3.96 -19.51
N ILE A 86 -3.12 4.33 -19.13
CA ILE A 86 -2.79 4.77 -17.77
C ILE A 86 -3.59 6.04 -17.41
N MET A 87 -3.63 7.04 -18.31
CA MET A 87 -4.43 8.25 -18.08
C MET A 87 -5.91 7.95 -17.93
N ALA A 88 -6.46 7.09 -18.78
CA ALA A 88 -7.87 6.69 -18.74
C ALA A 88 -8.20 5.97 -17.41
N GLU A 89 -7.32 5.09 -16.96
CA GLU A 89 -7.50 4.35 -15.72
C GLU A 89 -7.46 5.28 -14.50
N ILE A 90 -6.45 6.16 -14.41
CA ILE A 90 -6.35 7.12 -13.30
C ILE A 90 -7.56 8.07 -13.29
N TYR A 91 -8.03 8.51 -14.46
CA TYR A 91 -9.23 9.36 -14.54
C TYR A 91 -10.49 8.65 -14.06
N ALA A 92 -10.63 7.37 -14.40
CA ALA A 92 -11.83 6.59 -14.07
C ALA A 92 -11.86 6.10 -12.62
N ARG A 93 -10.72 5.65 -12.06
CA ARG A 93 -10.66 4.92 -10.78
C ARG A 93 -9.59 5.42 -9.81
N GLY A 94 -8.70 6.32 -10.22
CA GLY A 94 -7.66 6.90 -9.38
C GLY A 94 -6.29 6.26 -9.55
N PRO A 95 -5.38 6.42 -8.60
CA PRO A 95 -3.99 6.04 -8.70
C PRO A 95 -3.78 4.56 -9.08
N VAL A 96 -2.71 4.30 -9.84
CA VAL A 96 -2.31 2.96 -10.27
C VAL A 96 -0.91 2.63 -9.75
N SER A 97 -0.59 1.35 -9.64
CA SER A 97 0.77 0.89 -9.31
C SER A 97 1.56 0.66 -10.58
N ALA A 98 2.82 1.12 -10.63
CA ALA A 98 3.70 0.98 -11.77
C ALA A 98 5.06 0.39 -11.38
N GLY A 99 5.60 -0.47 -12.22
CA GLY A 99 6.98 -0.90 -12.15
C GLY A 99 7.90 0.22 -12.69
N ILE A 100 9.09 0.36 -12.12
CA ILE A 100 10.07 1.35 -12.56
C ILE A 100 11.50 0.88 -12.27
N ASP A 101 12.46 1.34 -13.05
CA ASP A 101 13.86 1.30 -12.68
C ASP A 101 14.18 2.48 -11.76
N ALA A 102 14.45 2.18 -10.49
CA ALA A 102 14.70 3.20 -9.49
C ALA A 102 16.16 3.67 -9.42
N ASP A 103 17.08 3.04 -10.11
CA ASP A 103 18.50 3.40 -10.04
C ASP A 103 18.76 4.83 -10.54
N GLY A 104 18.06 5.27 -11.58
CA GLY A 104 18.09 6.64 -12.07
C GLY A 104 17.52 7.69 -11.11
N LEU A 105 16.74 7.28 -10.11
CA LEU A 105 16.05 8.19 -9.20
C LEU A 105 16.79 8.42 -7.88
N ARG A 106 17.86 7.70 -7.58
CA ARG A 106 18.56 7.81 -6.28
C ARG A 106 19.01 9.23 -5.94
N GLY A 107 19.45 9.98 -6.95
CA GLY A 107 19.88 11.38 -6.82
C GLY A 107 18.82 12.43 -7.15
N TYR A 108 17.57 12.04 -7.34
CA TYR A 108 16.51 12.96 -7.73
C TYR A 108 16.22 13.98 -6.61
N GLY A 109 16.37 15.28 -6.92
CA GLY A 109 16.15 16.39 -5.98
C GLY A 109 14.96 17.28 -6.35
N GLY A 110 14.28 17.02 -7.47
CA GLY A 110 13.13 17.81 -7.95
C GLY A 110 13.15 18.08 -9.44
N GLY A 111 12.07 18.62 -9.98
CA GLY A 111 11.88 18.88 -11.40
C GLY A 111 11.26 17.70 -12.15
N ILE A 112 11.23 17.77 -13.48
CA ILE A 112 10.77 16.66 -14.32
C ILE A 112 12.00 15.83 -14.73
N TYR A 113 12.02 14.56 -14.31
CA TYR A 113 13.02 13.60 -14.76
C TYR A 113 12.79 13.31 -16.25
N THR A 114 13.77 13.54 -17.09
CA THR A 114 13.63 13.48 -18.55
C THR A 114 14.50 12.43 -19.23
N ASP A 115 15.42 11.81 -18.49
CA ASP A 115 16.29 10.79 -19.04
C ASP A 115 15.50 9.52 -19.42
N THR A 116 15.94 8.87 -20.49
CA THR A 116 15.32 7.64 -21.01
C THR A 116 16.40 6.57 -21.24
N PRO A 117 17.11 6.15 -20.16
CA PRO A 117 18.13 5.10 -20.27
C PRO A 117 17.48 3.74 -20.57
N GLU A 118 18.30 2.76 -20.92
CA GLU A 118 17.91 1.36 -20.80
C GLU A 118 17.54 1.08 -19.35
N PHE A 119 16.51 0.28 -19.09
CA PHE A 119 15.97 0.09 -17.76
C PHE A 119 15.76 -1.40 -17.43
N GLU A 120 15.86 -1.72 -16.15
CA GLU A 120 15.43 -2.98 -15.57
C GLU A 120 14.51 -2.68 -14.40
N ILE A 121 13.24 -3.13 -14.48
CA ILE A 121 12.25 -2.84 -13.44
C ILE A 121 12.65 -3.54 -12.13
N ASN A 122 12.94 -2.73 -11.11
CA ASN A 122 13.41 -3.18 -9.80
C ASN A 122 12.65 -2.56 -8.62
N HIS A 123 11.69 -1.67 -8.88
CA HIS A 123 10.95 -0.94 -7.87
C HIS A 123 9.48 -0.75 -8.26
N ILE A 124 8.61 -0.55 -7.26
CA ILE A 124 7.18 -0.28 -7.44
C ILE A 124 6.84 1.09 -6.87
N VAL A 125 6.13 1.88 -7.65
CA VAL A 125 5.66 3.22 -7.30
C VAL A 125 4.17 3.37 -7.59
N SER A 126 3.59 4.52 -7.25
CA SER A 126 2.17 4.82 -7.57
C SER A 126 2.09 6.05 -8.46
N ILE A 127 1.57 5.89 -9.69
CA ILE A 127 1.23 7.03 -10.53
C ILE A 127 -0.10 7.60 -10.04
N VAL A 128 -0.07 8.84 -9.56
CA VAL A 128 -1.23 9.49 -8.92
C VAL A 128 -1.89 10.54 -9.81
N GLY A 129 -1.24 10.93 -10.91
CA GLY A 129 -1.76 11.93 -11.83
C GLY A 129 -0.75 12.31 -12.91
N TRP A 130 -1.06 13.36 -13.63
CA TRP A 130 -0.22 13.88 -14.72
C TRP A 130 -0.39 15.39 -14.88
N GLY A 131 0.52 15.99 -15.63
CA GLY A 131 0.46 17.39 -15.97
C GLY A 131 1.22 17.72 -17.26
N THR A 132 1.23 19.01 -17.58
CA THR A 132 2.03 19.61 -18.62
C THR A 132 2.65 20.88 -18.05
N ALA A 133 3.96 21.03 -18.18
CA ALA A 133 4.70 22.22 -17.75
C ALA A 133 4.51 23.37 -18.75
N ASP A 134 4.91 24.58 -18.36
CA ASP A 134 4.76 25.80 -19.16
C ASP A 134 5.49 25.72 -20.51
N ASP A 135 6.56 24.95 -20.60
CA ASP A 135 7.32 24.67 -21.84
C ASP A 135 6.67 23.58 -22.72
N GLY A 136 5.53 23.03 -22.31
CA GLY A 136 4.84 21.96 -23.01
C GLY A 136 5.30 20.53 -22.64
N THR A 137 6.27 20.37 -21.76
CA THR A 137 6.74 19.05 -21.31
C THR A 137 5.64 18.33 -20.53
N LYS A 138 5.23 17.17 -21.03
CA LYS A 138 4.23 16.33 -20.36
C LYS A 138 4.91 15.47 -19.30
N TYR A 139 4.24 15.27 -18.14
CA TYR A 139 4.81 14.48 -17.06
C TYR A 139 3.77 13.68 -16.29
N TRP A 140 4.23 12.61 -15.66
CA TRP A 140 3.52 11.91 -14.60
C TRP A 140 3.87 12.50 -13.24
N VAL A 141 2.89 12.53 -12.33
CA VAL A 141 3.09 12.76 -10.90
C VAL A 141 3.08 11.41 -10.21
N VAL A 142 4.16 11.08 -9.54
CA VAL A 142 4.40 9.75 -9.00
C VAL A 142 4.73 9.83 -7.52
N ARG A 143 4.04 9.02 -6.70
CA ARG A 143 4.35 8.85 -5.28
C ARG A 143 5.35 7.73 -5.12
N ASN A 144 6.47 8.03 -4.41
CA ASN A 144 7.46 7.06 -4.00
C ASN A 144 7.21 6.59 -2.54
N SER A 145 7.99 5.61 -2.08
CA SER A 145 7.93 5.04 -0.73
C SER A 145 9.24 5.22 0.07
N TRP A 146 10.05 6.23 -0.28
CA TRP A 146 11.33 6.53 0.38
C TRP A 146 11.26 7.66 1.43
N GLY A 147 10.04 7.99 1.87
CA GLY A 147 9.78 9.02 2.87
C GLY A 147 9.58 10.41 2.27
N GLN A 148 9.01 11.30 3.08
CA GLN A 148 8.67 12.66 2.64
C GLN A 148 9.87 13.60 2.45
N TYR A 149 11.06 13.22 2.93
CA TYR A 149 12.27 14.03 2.76
C TYR A 149 13.00 13.77 1.45
N TRP A 150 12.59 12.74 0.70
CA TRP A 150 13.12 12.44 -0.62
C TRP A 150 12.30 13.16 -1.71
N GLY A 151 12.98 13.65 -2.75
CA GLY A 151 12.35 14.26 -3.91
C GLY A 151 11.47 15.47 -3.59
N GLU A 152 10.33 15.55 -4.20
CA GLU A 152 9.33 16.60 -4.01
C GLU A 152 8.33 16.17 -2.91
N MET A 153 8.77 16.16 -1.66
CA MET A 153 8.00 15.73 -0.48
C MET A 153 7.48 14.27 -0.58
N GLY A 154 8.35 13.38 -1.05
CA GLY A 154 8.05 11.95 -1.25
C GLY A 154 7.48 11.62 -2.62
N PHE A 155 7.34 12.63 -3.50
CA PHE A 155 6.89 12.49 -4.87
C PHE A 155 8.02 12.82 -5.84
N PHE A 156 7.81 12.46 -7.11
CA PHE A 156 8.64 12.90 -8.22
C PHE A 156 7.80 13.10 -9.47
N ARG A 157 8.34 13.86 -10.40
CA ARG A 157 7.76 14.03 -11.73
C ARG A 157 8.69 13.41 -12.77
N ILE A 158 8.14 12.68 -13.71
CA ILE A 158 8.86 12.00 -14.77
C ILE A 158 8.18 12.27 -16.11
N ILE A 159 8.96 12.45 -17.16
CA ILE A 159 8.44 12.69 -18.51
C ILE A 159 7.45 11.58 -18.91
N ARG A 160 6.34 11.98 -19.54
CA ARG A 160 5.23 11.12 -19.93
C ARG A 160 5.19 10.91 -21.46
N GLY A 161 4.84 9.67 -21.87
CA GLY A 161 4.64 9.29 -23.26
C GLY A 161 5.89 8.78 -23.96
N VAL A 162 6.98 8.52 -23.22
CA VAL A 162 8.24 8.01 -23.74
C VAL A 162 8.78 6.81 -22.94
N ASN A 163 8.00 6.28 -22.03
CA ASN A 163 8.33 5.12 -21.19
C ASN A 163 9.65 5.26 -20.44
N SER A 164 9.96 6.44 -19.92
CA SER A 164 11.17 6.71 -19.14
C SER A 164 11.23 5.77 -17.93
N LEU A 165 12.38 5.12 -17.71
CA LEU A 165 12.61 4.14 -16.64
C LEU A 165 11.58 2.98 -16.62
N GLY A 166 10.88 2.70 -17.71
CA GLY A 166 9.89 1.62 -17.82
C GLY A 166 8.54 1.90 -17.18
N ILE A 167 8.28 3.11 -16.69
CA ILE A 167 7.09 3.43 -15.88
C ILE A 167 5.76 3.21 -16.59
N GLU A 168 5.73 3.10 -17.91
CA GLU A 168 4.51 2.89 -18.71
C GLU A 168 4.31 1.43 -19.15
N ASP A 169 5.23 0.51 -18.81
CA ASP A 169 5.18 -0.89 -19.25
C ASP A 169 4.33 -1.77 -18.34
N GLU A 170 4.72 -1.87 -17.07
CA GLU A 170 4.07 -2.74 -16.10
C GLU A 170 3.22 -1.94 -15.12
N VAL A 171 1.99 -1.64 -15.51
CA VAL A 171 1.06 -0.87 -14.68
C VAL A 171 -0.14 -1.74 -14.31
N ALA A 172 -0.41 -1.81 -13.02
CA ALA A 172 -1.52 -2.57 -12.47
C ALA A 172 -2.49 -1.67 -11.71
N TRP A 173 -3.76 -2.01 -11.82
CA TRP A 173 -4.84 -1.36 -11.10
C TRP A 173 -5.65 -2.38 -10.29
N ALA A 174 -6.31 -1.90 -9.24
CA ALA A 174 -7.29 -2.67 -8.49
C ALA A 174 -8.42 -1.77 -8.01
N THR A 175 -9.65 -2.30 -8.01
CA THR A 175 -10.78 -1.66 -7.36
C THR A 175 -10.99 -2.27 -5.97
N PRO A 176 -11.14 -1.45 -4.91
CA PRO A 176 -11.48 -1.98 -3.60
C PRO A 176 -12.89 -2.57 -3.60
N GLY A 177 -13.04 -3.73 -2.96
CA GLY A 177 -14.35 -4.35 -2.76
C GLY A 177 -15.03 -3.83 -1.49
N SER A 178 -14.38 -4.03 -0.37
CA SER A 178 -14.81 -3.54 0.94
C SER A 178 -13.59 -3.17 1.77
N TRP A 179 -13.76 -2.31 2.74
CA TRP A 179 -12.69 -1.93 3.67
C TRP A 179 -13.26 -1.56 5.03
N THR A 180 -12.43 -1.66 6.05
CA THR A 180 -12.80 -1.30 7.41
C THR A 180 -12.72 0.22 7.58
N HIS A 181 -13.84 0.86 7.86
CA HIS A 181 -13.92 2.32 8.04
C HIS A 181 -13.59 2.79 9.46
N MET A 182 -13.65 1.89 10.42
CA MET A 182 -13.45 2.19 11.84
C MET A 182 -12.55 1.14 12.45
N ASN A 183 -11.66 1.57 13.33
CA ASN A 183 -10.93 0.66 14.18
C ASN A 183 -11.88 0.01 15.18
N VAL A 184 -11.66 -1.27 15.40
CA VAL A 184 -12.33 -2.04 16.44
C VAL A 184 -11.44 -1.97 17.67
N ALA A 185 -11.99 -1.44 18.77
CA ALA A 185 -11.27 -1.43 20.03
C ALA A 185 -11.14 -2.86 20.57
N CYS A 186 -9.94 -3.26 20.92
CA CYS A 186 -9.63 -4.52 21.55
C CYS A 186 -8.76 -4.27 22.79
N TYR A 187 -8.79 -5.16 23.77
CA TYR A 187 -7.77 -5.19 24.81
C TYR A 187 -6.42 -5.64 24.22
N GLU A 188 -5.33 -5.28 24.87
CA GLU A 188 -3.97 -5.62 24.43
C GLU A 188 -3.71 -7.13 24.35
N ASP A 189 -4.48 -7.94 25.07
CA ASP A 189 -4.44 -9.40 25.03
C ASP A 189 -5.28 -9.98 23.87
N GLY A 190 -5.89 -9.13 23.03
CA GLY A 190 -6.73 -9.54 21.92
C GLY A 190 -8.12 -10.00 22.32
N SER A 191 -8.48 -9.94 23.62
CA SER A 191 -9.84 -10.22 24.08
C SER A 191 -10.80 -9.07 23.78
N ASN A 192 -12.10 -9.30 23.91
CA ASN A 192 -13.18 -8.34 23.64
C ASN A 192 -13.17 -7.64 22.27
N CYS A 193 -12.42 -8.12 21.29
CA CYS A 193 -12.52 -7.62 19.93
C CYS A 193 -13.92 -7.83 19.37
N ILE A 194 -14.48 -6.83 18.71
CA ILE A 194 -15.77 -6.95 18.03
C ILE A 194 -15.68 -8.06 16.99
N ARG A 195 -16.60 -9.00 17.04
CA ARG A 195 -16.65 -10.10 16.08
C ARG A 195 -17.00 -9.56 14.70
N LYS A 196 -16.46 -10.18 13.65
CA LYS A 196 -16.72 -9.78 12.25
C LYS A 196 -18.21 -9.64 11.93
N LYS A 197 -19.07 -10.47 12.54
CA LYS A 197 -20.54 -10.40 12.39
C LYS A 197 -21.15 -9.13 12.98
N ASP A 198 -20.51 -8.54 13.95
CA ASP A 198 -20.96 -7.35 14.66
C ASP A 198 -20.38 -6.08 14.01
N TYR A 199 -19.47 -6.26 13.03
CA TYR A 199 -18.92 -5.18 12.27
C TYR A 199 -19.93 -4.63 11.26
N VAL A 200 -20.23 -3.35 11.37
CA VAL A 200 -21.12 -2.64 10.44
C VAL A 200 -20.29 -1.90 9.41
N ASP A 201 -20.34 -2.37 8.16
CA ASP A 201 -19.72 -1.70 7.03
C ASP A 201 -20.59 -0.51 6.59
N PRO A 202 -20.17 0.75 6.85
CA PRO A 202 -20.99 1.93 6.55
C PRO A 202 -21.21 2.17 5.05
N SER A 203 -20.48 1.50 4.16
CA SER A 203 -20.71 1.61 2.72
C SER A 203 -21.93 0.83 2.23
N LYS A 204 -22.47 -0.07 3.06
CA LYS A 204 -23.63 -0.90 2.68
C LYS A 204 -24.96 -0.26 3.10
N PRO A 205 -25.97 -0.22 2.20
CA PRO A 205 -27.29 0.33 2.52
C PRO A 205 -27.92 -0.31 3.74
N GLY A 206 -28.58 0.49 4.58
CA GLY A 206 -29.32 0.03 5.77
C GLY A 206 -28.48 -0.07 7.05
N ARG A 207 -27.30 0.49 7.09
CA ARG A 207 -26.42 0.50 8.25
C ARG A 207 -26.39 1.84 8.97
N LEU A 208 -26.08 1.80 10.29
CA LEU A 208 -26.07 2.99 11.12
C LEU A 208 -25.05 4.02 10.61
N PRO A 209 -25.39 5.33 10.63
CA PRO A 209 -24.46 6.40 10.29
C PRO A 209 -23.24 6.39 11.22
N TYR A 210 -22.13 6.84 10.68
CA TYR A 210 -20.90 7.10 11.44
C TYR A 210 -21.22 7.95 12.69
N GLY A 211 -20.80 7.49 13.88
CA GLY A 211 -20.99 8.20 15.15
C GLY A 211 -22.14 7.71 16.04
N GLN A 212 -22.94 6.73 15.62
CA GLN A 212 -24.00 6.15 16.46
C GLN A 212 -23.57 4.89 17.22
N PHE A 213 -22.29 4.62 17.33
CA PHE A 213 -21.81 3.60 18.25
C PHE A 213 -21.80 4.16 19.67
N HIS A 214 -22.83 3.82 20.45
CA HIS A 214 -22.74 3.92 21.89
C HIS A 214 -21.69 2.89 22.34
N MET A 215 -20.58 3.36 22.90
CA MET A 215 -19.80 2.52 23.78
C MET A 215 -20.66 2.31 25.03
N GLU A 216 -21.34 1.19 25.11
CA GLU A 216 -21.92 0.75 26.38
C GLU A 216 -20.73 0.38 27.29
N ASN A 217 -20.68 1.07 28.43
CA ASN A 217 -19.72 0.89 29.52
C ASN A 217 -19.82 -0.51 30.13
#